data_5355bc0b0b26ab0ee9e2fa9ed3962329
#
_entry.id   5355bc0b0b26ab0ee9e2fa9ed3962329
#
_cell.length_a   1.000
_cell.length_b   1.000
_cell.length_c   1.000
_cell.angle_alpha   90.00
_cell.angle_beta   90.00
_cell.angle_gamma   90.00
#
_symmetry.space_group_name_H-M   'P 1'
#
loop_
_entity.id
_entity.type
_entity.pdbx_description
1 polymer ?
#
loop_
_entity_poly.entity_id
_entity_poly.type
_entity_poly.pdbx_seq_one_letter_code
_entity_poly.pdbx_strand_id
1 'polypeptide(L)'
;MKKSFLYIIAALTLMACGKSKETATQEEERVEQVRTTVLQPREIEREISVSTNLQGYLTQNVAPSLTGKIEHIYREVGDRVSAGSDLVRMDQTQYKTTKISMANLTIEKNRIEMLLKTGSATQQQYDQITTQFNSTKEQLDFLEQNTYVKAPFAGVISAKNYEDGELYGGQPILVLTQLDRLKALVAIPETYFPLFKTGMKLTLATEIYPGQTFPATVEVVYPTVDPSSHTFQCKIVIPNSRNLLRPGMYVTTTIGLGKANALIIPYQAVEKLVGANDRYVFVVEDGRAKRVAVTLGQRFDQDIEIIAPEIVPGVEVVTTGQHKLVDGVKVNIVK
;
A
#
# COMPACT_ATOMS: atom_id res chain seq x y z
N MET A 1 4.90 -56.92 66.30
CA MET A 1 4.64 -57.29 67.73
C MET A 1 3.34 -56.61 68.10
N LYS A 2 2.40 -57.50 68.43
CA LYS A 2 1.35 -57.43 69.46
C LYS A 2 0.30 -56.33 69.25
N LYS A 3 -0.91 -56.75 68.81
CA LYS A 3 -2.01 -57.35 69.60
C LYS A 3 -2.89 -56.25 70.15
N SER A 4 -4.08 -56.11 69.62
CA SER A 4 -5.31 -56.76 70.06
C SER A 4 -6.00 -56.05 71.18
N PHE A 5 -7.23 -55.78 71.06
CA PHE A 5 -8.41 -56.13 71.87
C PHE A 5 -9.52 -55.12 71.59
N LEU A 6 -10.57 -55.40 70.98
CA LEU A 6 -11.72 -56.32 71.18
C LEU A 6 -12.78 -55.78 72.13
N TYR A 7 -14.01 -55.85 71.63
CA TYR A 7 -15.31 -56.01 72.26
C TYR A 7 -16.15 -54.78 72.61
N ILE A 8 -17.23 -54.55 71.90
CA ILE A 8 -18.64 -55.07 72.12
C ILE A 8 -19.41 -54.17 73.12
N ILE A 9 -20.54 -53.71 72.66
CA ILE A 9 -21.92 -53.78 73.15
C ILE A 9 -22.75 -52.77 72.37
N ALA A 10 -23.52 -53.05 71.42
CA ALA A 10 -24.88 -53.63 71.32
C ALA A 10 -25.96 -52.82 72.02
N ALA A 11 -26.89 -52.50 71.15
CA ALA A 11 -28.33 -52.55 71.37
C ALA A 11 -29.14 -51.26 71.50
N LEU A 12 -30.10 -51.22 70.58
CA LEU A 12 -31.48 -50.71 70.67
C LEU A 12 -31.66 -49.18 70.93
N THR A 13 -32.43 -48.48 70.24
CA THR A 13 -33.81 -48.66 69.81
C THR A 13 -34.32 -47.52 68.96
N LEU A 14 -35.17 -47.83 68.02
CA LEU A 14 -36.46 -47.23 67.70
C LEU A 14 -36.52 -45.89 66.96
N MET A 15 -36.96 -46.03 65.70
CA MET A 15 -38.04 -45.31 65.03
C MET A 15 -38.32 -43.85 65.47
N ALA A 16 -37.95 -42.93 64.53
CA ALA A 16 -38.79 -41.79 64.26
C ALA A 16 -38.79 -41.50 62.78
N CYS A 17 -39.90 -41.88 62.13
CA CYS A 17 -40.24 -41.40 60.79
C CYS A 17 -40.49 -39.90 60.88
N GLY A 18 -39.49 -39.08 60.48
CA GLY A 18 -39.62 -37.68 60.23
C GLY A 18 -39.70 -37.46 58.72
N LYS A 19 -40.89 -37.19 58.22
CA LYS A 19 -41.20 -36.81 56.85
C LYS A 19 -40.48 -35.48 56.58
N SER A 20 -39.28 -35.54 55.96
CA SER A 20 -38.61 -34.34 55.42
C SER A 20 -39.49 -33.78 54.33
N LYS A 21 -40.16 -32.65 54.64
CA LYS A 21 -40.62 -31.77 53.60
C LYS A 21 -39.39 -31.34 52.82
N GLU A 22 -39.27 -31.79 51.58
CA GLU A 22 -38.45 -31.13 50.56
C GLU A 22 -39.02 -29.68 50.47
N THR A 23 -38.32 -28.78 51.11
CA THR A 23 -38.44 -27.35 50.81
C THR A 23 -37.79 -27.19 49.48
N ALA A 24 -38.58 -27.20 48.42
CA ALA A 24 -38.14 -26.68 47.13
C ALA A 24 -37.70 -25.25 47.39
N THR A 25 -36.39 -25.05 47.49
CA THR A 25 -35.77 -23.74 47.40
C THR A 25 -36.18 -23.21 46.03
N GLN A 26 -37.18 -22.36 45.96
CA GLN A 26 -37.38 -21.53 44.80
C GLN A 26 -36.07 -20.72 44.66
N GLU A 27 -35.23 -21.13 43.73
CA GLU A 27 -34.14 -20.31 43.25
C GLU A 27 -34.80 -19.01 42.78
N GLU A 28 -34.70 -17.94 43.56
CA GLU A 28 -35.15 -16.63 43.11
C GLU A 28 -34.42 -16.35 41.79
N GLU A 29 -35.17 -16.35 40.69
CA GLU A 29 -34.64 -16.11 39.36
C GLU A 29 -33.95 -14.76 39.39
N ARG A 30 -32.60 -14.79 39.28
CA ARG A 30 -31.75 -13.60 39.32
C ARG A 30 -32.16 -12.67 38.19
N VAL A 31 -32.59 -11.45 38.53
CA VAL A 31 -32.99 -10.42 37.59
C VAL A 31 -31.98 -9.30 37.66
N GLU A 32 -31.25 -9.09 36.54
CA GLU A 32 -30.24 -8.02 36.47
C GLU A 32 -30.83 -6.77 35.84
N GLN A 33 -30.43 -5.61 36.39
CA GLN A 33 -30.80 -4.31 35.82
C GLN A 33 -29.85 -3.90 34.72
N VAL A 34 -30.38 -3.55 33.56
CA VAL A 34 -29.59 -3.17 32.37
C VAL A 34 -30.19 -1.94 31.69
N ARG A 35 -29.33 -1.19 30.99
CA ARG A 35 -29.78 -0.21 30.01
C ARG A 35 -29.56 -0.76 28.62
N THR A 36 -30.52 -0.52 27.76
CA THR A 36 -30.49 -0.99 26.37
C THR A 36 -30.57 0.17 25.39
N THR A 37 -30.15 -0.08 24.18
CA THR A 37 -30.37 0.81 23.04
C THR A 37 -30.90 -0.01 21.88
N VAL A 38 -31.96 0.51 21.24
CA VAL A 38 -32.52 -0.11 20.03
C VAL A 38 -31.57 0.18 18.87
N LEU A 39 -31.05 -0.88 18.22
CA LEU A 39 -30.16 -0.76 17.08
C LEU A 39 -30.90 -0.25 15.87
N GLN A 40 -30.41 0.86 15.32
CA GLN A 40 -30.87 1.39 14.05
C GLN A 40 -29.67 1.50 13.09
N PRO A 41 -29.88 1.20 11.79
CA PRO A 41 -28.86 1.41 10.80
C PRO A 41 -28.48 2.89 10.74
N ARG A 42 -27.19 3.17 10.82
CA ARG A 42 -26.65 4.52 10.63
C ARG A 42 -25.82 4.53 9.35
N GLU A 43 -26.04 5.51 8.50
CA GLU A 43 -25.20 5.75 7.34
C GLU A 43 -23.83 6.22 7.81
N ILE A 44 -22.77 5.50 7.43
CA ILE A 44 -21.38 5.82 7.71
C ILE A 44 -20.61 5.98 6.42
N GLU A 45 -19.63 6.84 6.43
CA GLU A 45 -18.63 6.87 5.37
C GLU A 45 -17.56 5.82 5.69
N ARG A 46 -17.40 4.84 4.80
CA ARG A 46 -16.33 3.87 4.90
C ARG A 46 -15.08 4.46 4.30
N GLU A 47 -14.00 4.38 5.05
CA GLU A 47 -12.68 4.78 4.60
C GLU A 47 -11.62 3.79 5.06
N ILE A 48 -10.56 3.70 4.30
CA ILE A 48 -9.34 2.99 4.67
C ILE A 48 -8.17 3.94 4.63
N SER A 49 -7.28 3.81 5.58
CA SER A 49 -6.01 4.55 5.62
C SER A 49 -4.86 3.59 5.36
N VAL A 50 -4.06 3.90 4.36
CA VAL A 50 -2.90 3.09 3.97
C VAL A 50 -1.71 4.01 3.83
N SER A 51 -0.58 3.56 4.35
CA SER A 51 0.66 4.34 4.33
C SER A 51 1.65 3.79 3.32
N THR A 52 2.42 4.68 2.70
CA THR A 52 3.41 4.34 1.68
C THR A 52 4.48 5.43 1.57
N ASN A 53 5.53 5.16 0.81
CA ASN A 53 6.57 6.14 0.50
C ASN A 53 6.34 6.77 -0.87
N LEU A 54 6.57 8.09 -0.95
CA LEU A 54 6.56 8.82 -2.20
C LEU A 54 7.78 8.47 -3.05
N GLN A 55 7.57 8.46 -4.36
CA GLN A 55 8.62 8.23 -5.37
C GLN A 55 8.56 9.35 -6.42
N GLY A 56 9.69 9.65 -7.04
CA GLY A 56 9.68 10.47 -8.25
C GLY A 56 8.78 9.83 -9.31
N TYR A 57 8.02 10.63 -10.04
CA TYR A 57 7.14 10.08 -11.07
C TYR A 57 7.93 9.33 -12.14
N LEU A 58 8.99 9.95 -12.64
CA LEU A 58 10.05 9.31 -13.42
C LEU A 58 11.35 9.41 -12.65
N THR A 59 12.12 8.34 -12.64
CA THR A 59 13.50 8.31 -12.15
C THR A 59 14.33 7.59 -13.17
N GLN A 60 15.36 8.24 -13.69
CA GLN A 60 16.27 7.73 -14.70
C GLN A 60 17.69 7.70 -14.16
N ASN A 61 18.27 6.53 -14.18
CA ASN A 61 19.69 6.35 -13.98
C ASN A 61 20.42 6.74 -15.27
N VAL A 62 21.24 7.77 -15.19
CA VAL A 62 22.08 8.26 -16.31
C VAL A 62 23.34 7.40 -16.36
N ALA A 63 23.33 6.42 -17.24
CA ALA A 63 24.36 5.41 -17.39
C ALA A 63 24.62 5.18 -18.88
N PRO A 64 25.74 5.67 -19.44
CA PRO A 64 26.13 5.35 -20.81
C PRO A 64 26.33 3.84 -20.99
N SER A 65 26.09 3.33 -22.21
CA SER A 65 26.31 1.92 -22.52
C SER A 65 27.79 1.59 -22.82
N LEU A 66 28.64 2.61 -22.84
CA LEU A 66 30.08 2.48 -23.08
C LEU A 66 30.87 2.82 -21.83
N THR A 67 31.86 2.02 -21.49
CA THR A 67 32.87 2.34 -20.47
C THR A 67 33.89 3.33 -21.05
N GLY A 68 34.48 4.13 -20.19
CA GLY A 68 35.48 5.10 -20.61
C GLY A 68 35.69 6.19 -19.56
N LYS A 69 36.57 7.13 -19.84
CA LYS A 69 36.82 8.27 -18.98
C LYS A 69 35.64 9.27 -19.08
N ILE A 70 35.19 9.77 -17.96
CA ILE A 70 34.25 10.89 -17.89
C ILE A 70 35.06 12.17 -18.15
N GLU A 71 34.79 12.88 -19.23
CA GLU A 71 35.46 14.14 -19.50
C GLU A 71 34.89 15.28 -18.69
N HIS A 72 33.54 15.34 -18.62
CA HIS A 72 32.87 16.42 -17.91
C HIS A 72 31.43 16.07 -17.51
N ILE A 73 31.05 16.42 -16.28
CA ILE A 73 29.71 16.34 -15.75
C ILE A 73 29.17 17.78 -15.64
N TYR A 74 28.14 18.08 -16.41
CA TYR A 74 27.61 19.45 -16.55
C TYR A 74 26.65 19.84 -15.41
N ARG A 75 26.27 18.92 -14.54
CA ARG A 75 25.21 19.12 -13.54
C ARG A 75 25.62 18.62 -12.17
N GLU A 76 25.21 19.38 -11.17
CA GLU A 76 25.38 19.03 -9.75
C GLU A 76 24.07 18.57 -9.13
N VAL A 77 24.15 17.92 -7.93
CA VAL A 77 22.98 17.51 -7.17
C VAL A 77 22.14 18.74 -6.80
N GLY A 78 20.86 18.69 -7.11
CA GLY A 78 19.92 19.78 -6.90
C GLY A 78 19.63 20.61 -8.16
N ASP A 79 20.44 20.48 -9.22
CA ASP A 79 20.24 21.23 -10.47
C ASP A 79 18.96 20.80 -11.17
N ARG A 80 18.22 21.79 -11.67
CA ARG A 80 17.08 21.59 -12.56
C ARG A 80 17.55 21.52 -14.01
N VAL A 81 17.05 20.52 -14.73
CA VAL A 81 17.35 20.33 -16.13
C VAL A 81 16.08 20.18 -16.95
N SER A 82 16.14 20.65 -18.20
CA SER A 82 15.10 20.44 -19.20
C SER A 82 15.42 19.21 -20.05
N ALA A 83 14.43 18.64 -20.71
CA ALA A 83 14.65 17.58 -21.68
C ALA A 83 15.66 18.06 -22.76
N GLY A 84 16.62 17.20 -23.13
CA GLY A 84 17.69 17.51 -24.08
C GLY A 84 18.89 18.28 -23.52
N SER A 85 18.86 18.72 -22.24
CA SER A 85 20.02 19.35 -21.61
C SER A 85 21.20 18.38 -21.53
N ASP A 86 22.41 18.90 -21.76
CA ASP A 86 23.64 18.10 -21.60
C ASP A 86 23.85 17.76 -20.11
N LEU A 87 24.09 16.49 -19.84
CA LEU A 87 24.33 15.95 -18.51
C LEU A 87 25.77 15.53 -18.31
N VAL A 88 26.27 14.68 -19.23
CA VAL A 88 27.63 14.10 -19.15
C VAL A 88 28.26 14.06 -20.51
N ARG A 89 29.54 14.33 -20.56
CA ARG A 89 30.38 14.12 -21.71
C ARG A 89 31.45 13.06 -21.38
N MET A 90 31.39 11.97 -22.12
CA MET A 90 32.39 10.90 -22.07
C MET A 90 33.56 11.21 -23.00
N ASP A 91 34.64 10.42 -22.90
CA ASP A 91 35.79 10.50 -23.84
C ASP A 91 35.32 10.48 -25.29
N GLN A 92 35.80 11.44 -26.07
CA GLN A 92 35.34 11.69 -27.44
C GLN A 92 36.20 10.99 -28.51
N THR A 93 37.28 10.31 -28.12
CA THR A 93 38.29 9.80 -29.05
C THR A 93 37.67 8.89 -30.11
N GLN A 94 36.89 7.90 -29.68
CA GLN A 94 36.25 6.95 -30.58
C GLN A 94 35.19 7.61 -31.46
N TYR A 95 34.35 8.49 -30.87
CA TYR A 95 33.38 9.27 -31.62
C TYR A 95 34.03 10.11 -32.73
N LYS A 96 35.06 10.86 -32.40
CA LYS A 96 35.78 11.73 -33.37
C LYS A 96 36.41 10.91 -34.49
N THR A 97 37.05 9.78 -34.17
CA THR A 97 37.66 8.88 -35.16
C THR A 97 36.61 8.31 -36.11
N THR A 98 35.48 7.81 -35.56
CA THR A 98 34.39 7.26 -36.37
C THR A 98 33.73 8.35 -37.23
N LYS A 99 33.60 9.59 -36.70
CA LYS A 99 33.08 10.73 -37.46
C LYS A 99 33.94 11.09 -38.66
N ILE A 100 35.27 11.03 -38.52
CA ILE A 100 36.19 11.23 -39.64
C ILE A 100 36.02 10.11 -40.67
N SER A 101 35.95 8.85 -40.26
CA SER A 101 35.68 7.71 -41.13
C SER A 101 34.37 7.85 -41.89
N MET A 102 33.31 8.29 -41.21
CA MET A 102 32.00 8.56 -41.81
C MET A 102 32.06 9.65 -42.88
N ALA A 103 32.80 10.73 -42.62
CA ALA A 103 33.00 11.79 -43.63
C ALA A 103 33.68 11.25 -44.89
N ASN A 104 34.72 10.42 -44.76
CA ASN A 104 35.42 9.79 -45.89
C ASN A 104 34.50 8.85 -46.68
N LEU A 105 33.72 8.01 -45.98
CA LEU A 105 32.71 7.13 -46.59
C LEU A 105 31.62 7.89 -47.33
N THR A 106 31.24 9.06 -46.82
CA THR A 106 30.25 9.93 -47.48
C THR A 106 30.78 10.41 -48.85
N ILE A 107 32.04 10.85 -48.89
CA ILE A 107 32.68 11.28 -50.12
C ILE A 107 32.77 10.13 -51.11
N GLU A 108 33.22 8.95 -50.65
CA GLU A 108 33.38 7.76 -51.46
C GLU A 108 32.03 7.26 -52.04
N LYS A 109 31.01 7.18 -51.21
CA LYS A 109 29.65 6.80 -51.62
C LYS A 109 29.13 7.72 -52.73
N ASN A 110 29.28 9.05 -52.54
CA ASN A 110 28.83 10.02 -53.53
C ASN A 110 29.61 9.87 -54.86
N ARG A 111 30.92 9.56 -54.80
CA ARG A 111 31.77 9.29 -55.99
C ARG A 111 31.27 8.05 -56.73
N ILE A 112 31.07 6.94 -56.04
CA ILE A 112 30.60 5.68 -56.64
C ILE A 112 29.20 5.86 -57.23
N GLU A 113 28.31 6.62 -56.54
CA GLU A 113 26.98 6.93 -57.06
C GLU A 113 27.03 7.69 -58.41
N MET A 114 27.93 8.68 -58.51
CA MET A 114 28.13 9.40 -59.78
C MET A 114 28.69 8.49 -60.88
N LEU A 115 29.67 7.62 -60.58
CA LEU A 115 30.23 6.67 -61.51
C LEU A 115 29.23 5.61 -61.96
N LEU A 116 28.34 5.18 -61.06
CA LEU A 116 27.24 4.28 -61.39
C LEU A 116 26.29 4.90 -62.43
N LYS A 117 25.91 6.19 -62.23
CA LYS A 117 25.03 6.93 -63.15
C LYS A 117 25.65 7.07 -64.57
N THR A 118 26.98 7.09 -64.67
CA THR A 118 27.71 7.14 -65.94
C THR A 118 28.06 5.75 -66.49
N GLY A 119 27.69 4.67 -65.82
CA GLY A 119 28.03 3.29 -66.18
C GLY A 119 29.47 2.90 -65.91
N SER A 120 30.26 3.71 -65.20
CA SER A 120 31.67 3.48 -64.88
C SER A 120 31.89 2.73 -63.56
N ALA A 121 30.85 2.47 -62.81
CA ALA A 121 30.81 1.60 -61.59
C ALA A 121 29.71 0.55 -61.71
N THR A 122 29.87 -0.56 -61.00
CA THR A 122 28.85 -1.62 -60.96
C THR A 122 27.87 -1.40 -59.82
N GLN A 123 26.66 -1.94 -59.95
CA GLN A 123 25.67 -1.95 -58.88
C GLN A 123 26.25 -2.60 -57.61
N GLN A 124 27.01 -3.67 -57.73
CA GLN A 124 27.64 -4.35 -56.61
C GLN A 124 28.56 -3.41 -55.82
N GLN A 125 29.36 -2.57 -56.50
CA GLN A 125 30.25 -1.60 -55.85
C GLN A 125 29.45 -0.55 -55.09
N TYR A 126 28.33 -0.08 -55.64
CA TYR A 126 27.44 0.87 -54.97
C TYR A 126 26.76 0.25 -53.76
N ASP A 127 26.27 -0.99 -53.85
CA ASP A 127 25.65 -1.69 -52.76
C ASP A 127 26.64 -1.96 -51.63
N GLN A 128 27.88 -2.30 -51.92
CA GLN A 128 28.94 -2.53 -50.94
C GLN A 128 29.28 -1.25 -50.16
N ILE A 129 29.49 -0.12 -50.84
CA ILE A 129 29.82 1.16 -50.16
C ILE A 129 28.61 1.68 -49.37
N THR A 130 27.41 1.46 -49.88
CA THR A 130 26.18 1.84 -49.18
C THR A 130 25.99 1.03 -47.89
N THR A 131 26.28 -0.26 -47.91
CA THR A 131 26.22 -1.10 -46.72
C THR A 131 27.22 -0.66 -45.67
N GLN A 132 28.47 -0.36 -46.09
CA GLN A 132 29.52 0.12 -45.18
C GLN A 132 29.18 1.50 -44.61
N PHE A 133 28.62 2.41 -45.43
CA PHE A 133 28.15 3.73 -45.00
C PHE A 133 27.06 3.60 -43.95
N ASN A 134 26.05 2.78 -44.18
CA ASN A 134 24.97 2.57 -43.24
C ASN A 134 25.44 1.98 -41.91
N SER A 135 26.31 0.96 -41.96
CA SER A 135 26.90 0.36 -40.76
C SER A 135 27.70 1.37 -39.91
N THR A 136 28.53 2.18 -40.60
CA THR A 136 29.35 3.21 -39.91
C THR A 136 28.48 4.33 -39.38
N LYS A 137 27.38 4.66 -40.04
CA LYS A 137 26.40 5.64 -39.57
C LYS A 137 25.73 5.18 -38.27
N GLU A 138 25.22 3.97 -38.22
CA GLU A 138 24.63 3.39 -36.99
C GLU A 138 25.64 3.37 -35.83
N GLN A 139 26.90 3.02 -36.14
CA GLN A 139 27.98 3.06 -35.14
C GLN A 139 28.22 4.49 -34.63
N LEU A 140 28.23 5.48 -35.52
CA LEU A 140 28.42 6.89 -35.15
C LEU A 140 27.29 7.40 -34.28
N ASP A 141 26.03 7.10 -34.64
CA ASP A 141 24.85 7.49 -33.90
C ASP A 141 24.84 6.87 -32.47
N PHE A 142 25.24 5.59 -32.37
CA PHE A 142 25.44 4.92 -31.08
C PHE A 142 26.52 5.60 -30.22
N LEU A 143 27.66 5.92 -30.81
CA LEU A 143 28.76 6.60 -30.12
C LEU A 143 28.35 8.02 -29.69
N GLU A 144 27.62 8.75 -30.54
CA GLU A 144 27.14 10.10 -30.21
C GLU A 144 26.26 10.09 -28.98
N GLN A 145 25.27 9.20 -28.92
CA GLN A 145 24.35 9.08 -27.79
C GLN A 145 25.03 8.71 -26.48
N ASN A 146 26.11 7.92 -26.55
CA ASN A 146 26.87 7.47 -25.38
C ASN A 146 28.02 8.40 -25.00
N THR A 147 28.49 9.25 -25.92
CA THR A 147 29.50 10.28 -25.67
C THR A 147 28.87 11.55 -25.08
N TYR A 148 27.73 11.97 -25.64
CA TYR A 148 27.00 13.17 -25.21
C TYR A 148 25.67 12.79 -24.58
N VAL A 149 25.71 12.46 -23.29
CA VAL A 149 24.54 11.99 -22.57
C VAL A 149 23.65 13.16 -22.19
N LYS A 150 22.40 13.12 -22.65
CA LYS A 150 21.40 14.19 -22.46
C LYS A 150 20.24 13.74 -21.56
N ALA A 151 19.57 14.72 -20.96
CA ALA A 151 18.40 14.50 -20.15
C ALA A 151 17.20 14.03 -21.01
N PRO A 152 16.61 12.85 -20.74
CA PRO A 152 15.47 12.37 -21.51
C PRO A 152 14.17 13.10 -21.18
N PHE A 153 14.08 13.70 -20.00
CA PHE A 153 12.93 14.49 -19.54
C PHE A 153 13.40 15.62 -18.60
N ALA A 154 12.51 16.57 -18.34
CA ALA A 154 12.76 17.64 -17.40
C ALA A 154 12.66 17.14 -15.95
N GLY A 155 13.64 17.49 -15.11
CA GLY A 155 13.70 17.01 -13.72
C GLY A 155 14.78 17.71 -12.90
N VAL A 156 15.16 17.06 -11.81
CA VAL A 156 16.21 17.50 -10.89
C VAL A 156 17.21 16.37 -10.72
N ILE A 157 18.50 16.70 -10.68
CA ILE A 157 19.54 15.74 -10.37
C ILE A 157 19.46 15.39 -8.88
N SER A 158 19.12 14.15 -8.59
CA SER A 158 18.93 13.66 -7.21
C SER A 158 20.16 12.97 -6.63
N ALA A 159 21.09 12.51 -7.48
CA ALA A 159 22.37 11.94 -7.05
C ALA A 159 23.43 12.12 -8.13
N LYS A 160 24.70 12.21 -7.71
CA LYS A 160 25.92 12.22 -8.52
C LYS A 160 26.89 11.23 -7.87
N ASN A 161 27.39 10.28 -8.64
CA ASN A 161 28.22 9.19 -8.12
C ASN A 161 29.65 9.18 -8.68
N TYR A 162 29.98 10.11 -9.57
CA TYR A 162 31.30 10.24 -10.19
C TYR A 162 31.69 11.71 -10.30
N GLU A 163 33.00 11.92 -10.44
CA GLU A 163 33.60 13.23 -10.70
C GLU A 163 34.25 13.27 -12.08
N ASP A 164 34.56 14.50 -12.52
CA ASP A 164 35.30 14.74 -13.76
C ASP A 164 36.66 14.01 -13.74
N GLY A 165 36.98 13.32 -14.80
CA GLY A 165 38.25 12.60 -14.95
C GLY A 165 38.24 11.15 -14.47
N GLU A 166 37.19 10.70 -13.76
CA GLU A 166 37.07 9.32 -13.32
C GLU A 166 36.76 8.35 -14.46
N LEU A 167 37.09 7.09 -14.23
CA LEU A 167 36.75 6.01 -15.15
C LEU A 167 35.37 5.46 -14.84
N TYR A 168 34.44 5.54 -15.78
CA TYR A 168 33.11 5.01 -15.66
C TYR A 168 33.12 3.47 -15.64
N GLY A 169 32.58 2.89 -14.55
CA GLY A 169 32.59 1.45 -14.29
C GLY A 169 31.19 0.80 -14.27
N GLY A 170 30.14 1.47 -14.77
CA GLY A 170 28.80 0.88 -14.94
C GLY A 170 27.76 1.28 -13.90
N GLN A 171 28.14 1.97 -12.81
CA GLN A 171 27.15 2.57 -11.90
C GLN A 171 26.56 3.85 -12.53
N PRO A 172 25.33 4.24 -12.22
CA PRO A 172 24.76 5.49 -12.72
C PRO A 172 25.64 6.69 -12.37
N ILE A 173 26.02 7.51 -13.38
CA ILE A 173 26.81 8.73 -13.14
C ILE A 173 25.96 9.76 -12.40
N LEU A 174 24.76 9.98 -12.90
CA LEU A 174 23.75 10.87 -12.29
C LEU A 174 22.43 10.12 -12.16
N VAL A 175 21.59 10.58 -11.22
CA VAL A 175 20.19 10.14 -11.13
C VAL A 175 19.30 11.35 -11.39
N LEU A 176 18.51 11.27 -12.46
CA LEU A 176 17.54 12.31 -12.83
C LEU A 176 16.14 11.92 -12.33
N THR A 177 15.49 12.79 -11.57
CA THR A 177 14.19 12.53 -10.95
C THR A 177 13.20 13.65 -11.26
N GLN A 178 12.02 13.29 -11.72
CA GLN A 178 10.93 14.24 -11.93
C GLN A 178 10.25 14.53 -10.59
N LEU A 179 10.18 15.82 -10.19
CA LEU A 179 9.67 16.26 -8.89
C LEU A 179 8.38 17.10 -8.97
N ASP A 180 8.01 17.63 -10.13
CA ASP A 180 6.79 18.42 -10.34
C ASP A 180 5.51 17.65 -10.10
N ARG A 181 5.60 16.35 -10.22
CA ARG A 181 4.63 15.34 -9.80
C ARG A 181 5.34 14.14 -9.22
N LEU A 182 4.69 13.49 -8.27
CA LEU A 182 5.19 12.31 -7.60
C LEU A 182 4.24 11.14 -7.84
N LYS A 183 4.70 9.95 -7.58
CA LYS A 183 3.87 8.73 -7.54
C LYS A 183 4.06 8.03 -6.21
N ALA A 184 3.07 7.21 -5.86
CA ALA A 184 3.23 6.21 -4.82
C ALA A 184 2.51 4.92 -5.22
N LEU A 185 3.01 3.81 -4.72
CA LEU A 185 2.37 2.51 -4.85
C LEU A 185 1.71 2.19 -3.52
N VAL A 186 0.40 2.05 -3.54
CA VAL A 186 -0.42 1.80 -2.35
C VAL A 186 -0.92 0.37 -2.42
N ALA A 187 -0.63 -0.43 -1.41
CA ALA A 187 -1.12 -1.80 -1.29
C ALA A 187 -2.50 -1.80 -0.61
N ILE A 188 -3.50 -2.29 -1.30
CA ILE A 188 -4.90 -2.29 -0.88
C ILE A 188 -5.37 -3.74 -0.70
N PRO A 189 -6.06 -4.11 0.40
CA PRO A 189 -6.61 -5.45 0.57
C PRO A 189 -7.56 -5.83 -0.58
N GLU A 190 -7.47 -7.08 -1.05
CA GLU A 190 -8.23 -7.57 -2.23
C GLU A 190 -9.75 -7.46 -2.07
N THR A 191 -10.25 -7.48 -0.84
CA THR A 191 -11.68 -7.31 -0.52
C THR A 191 -12.27 -6.00 -1.06
N TYR A 192 -11.42 -4.98 -1.25
CA TYR A 192 -11.83 -3.67 -1.77
C TYR A 192 -11.65 -3.54 -3.28
N PHE A 193 -11.14 -4.56 -3.97
CA PHE A 193 -10.86 -4.50 -5.40
C PHE A 193 -12.05 -4.03 -6.25
N PRO A 194 -13.31 -4.49 -6.02
CA PRO A 194 -14.45 -4.06 -6.81
C PRO A 194 -14.79 -2.57 -6.71
N LEU A 195 -14.32 -1.90 -5.65
CA LEU A 195 -14.60 -0.49 -5.37
C LEU A 195 -13.56 0.45 -5.99
N PHE A 196 -12.37 -0.09 -6.34
CA PHE A 196 -11.27 0.73 -6.87
C PHE A 196 -11.36 0.92 -8.38
N LYS A 197 -11.23 2.17 -8.81
CA LYS A 197 -11.23 2.54 -10.24
C LYS A 197 -10.17 3.60 -10.52
N THR A 198 -9.62 3.54 -11.72
CA THR A 198 -8.79 4.63 -12.26
C THR A 198 -9.56 5.94 -12.23
N GLY A 199 -8.90 7.02 -11.86
CA GLY A 199 -9.48 8.35 -11.73
C GLY A 199 -10.06 8.68 -10.35
N MET A 200 -10.11 7.73 -9.40
CA MET A 200 -10.54 8.01 -8.03
C MET A 200 -9.66 9.09 -7.39
N LYS A 201 -10.30 10.01 -6.71
CA LYS A 201 -9.66 11.08 -5.94
C LYS A 201 -9.34 10.59 -4.54
N LEU A 202 -8.13 10.87 -4.09
CA LEU A 202 -7.62 10.48 -2.79
C LEU A 202 -7.04 11.71 -2.10
N THR A 203 -6.89 11.62 -0.78
CA THR A 203 -6.24 12.65 0.02
C THR A 203 -5.07 12.03 0.76
N LEU A 204 -3.91 12.67 0.66
CA LEU A 204 -2.72 12.27 1.42
C LEU A 204 -2.45 13.26 2.54
N ALA A 205 -1.95 12.73 3.64
CA ALA A 205 -1.40 13.49 4.75
C ALA A 205 0.02 13.01 5.06
N THR A 206 0.81 13.87 5.65
CA THR A 206 2.16 13.53 6.14
C THR A 206 2.40 14.26 7.46
N GLU A 207 3.12 13.60 8.36
CA GLU A 207 3.49 14.19 9.66
C GLU A 207 4.42 15.40 9.52
N ILE A 208 5.12 15.53 8.37
CA ILE A 208 6.02 16.65 8.08
C ILE A 208 5.25 17.97 7.93
N TYR A 209 3.99 17.90 7.45
CA TYR A 209 3.09 19.05 7.29
C TYR A 209 1.77 18.78 8.02
N PRO A 210 1.75 18.91 9.35
CA PRO A 210 0.54 18.64 10.15
C PRO A 210 -0.62 19.54 9.72
N GLY A 211 -1.80 18.94 9.54
CA GLY A 211 -3.02 19.67 9.13
C GLY A 211 -3.09 20.04 7.66
N GLN A 212 -2.05 19.77 6.86
CA GLN A 212 -2.07 19.97 5.42
C GLN A 212 -2.34 18.66 4.69
N THR A 213 -3.27 18.72 3.74
CA THR A 213 -3.60 17.58 2.87
C THR A 213 -3.15 17.85 1.44
N PHE A 214 -2.81 16.78 0.73
CA PHE A 214 -2.36 16.80 -0.65
C PHE A 214 -3.30 15.96 -1.51
N PRO A 215 -3.84 16.51 -2.60
CA PRO A 215 -4.70 15.73 -3.49
C PRO A 215 -3.88 14.71 -4.27
N ALA A 216 -4.47 13.54 -4.47
CA ALA A 216 -3.93 12.51 -5.34
C ALA A 216 -5.02 11.90 -6.20
N THR A 217 -4.62 11.17 -7.23
CA THR A 217 -5.54 10.48 -8.13
C THR A 217 -4.98 9.10 -8.44
N VAL A 218 -5.85 8.08 -8.42
CA VAL A 218 -5.51 6.73 -8.86
C VAL A 218 -5.27 6.76 -10.37
N GLU A 219 -4.03 6.49 -10.79
CA GLU A 219 -3.63 6.44 -12.19
C GLU A 219 -3.81 5.03 -12.76
N VAL A 220 -3.41 4.02 -11.99
CA VAL A 220 -3.49 2.61 -12.40
C VAL A 220 -3.91 1.76 -11.22
N VAL A 221 -4.88 0.89 -11.43
CA VAL A 221 -5.18 -0.25 -10.56
C VAL A 221 -4.52 -1.47 -11.17
N TYR A 222 -3.59 -2.10 -10.46
CA TYR A 222 -2.89 -3.28 -10.98
C TYR A 222 -3.84 -4.47 -11.04
N PRO A 223 -3.79 -5.27 -12.12
CA PRO A 223 -4.72 -6.38 -12.32
C PRO A 223 -4.39 -7.64 -11.51
N THR A 224 -3.28 -7.64 -10.78
CA THR A 224 -2.78 -8.79 -10.02
C THR A 224 -2.87 -8.54 -8.53
N VAL A 225 -3.21 -9.60 -7.79
CA VAL A 225 -3.18 -9.64 -6.33
C VAL A 225 -1.91 -10.41 -5.90
N ASP A 226 -1.22 -9.89 -4.91
CA ASP A 226 -0.10 -10.59 -4.28
C ASP A 226 -0.66 -11.68 -3.35
N PRO A 227 -0.35 -12.97 -3.61
CA PRO A 227 -0.93 -14.08 -2.85
C PRO A 227 -0.41 -14.18 -1.41
N SER A 228 0.71 -13.53 -1.08
CA SER A 228 1.29 -13.57 0.25
C SER A 228 0.66 -12.54 1.19
N SER A 229 0.32 -11.38 0.66
CA SER A 229 -0.25 -10.27 1.43
C SER A 229 -1.75 -10.08 1.22
N HIS A 230 -2.35 -10.78 0.25
CA HIS A 230 -3.74 -10.60 -0.16
C HIS A 230 -4.08 -9.14 -0.50
N THR A 231 -3.14 -8.44 -1.15
CA THR A 231 -3.30 -7.06 -1.57
C THR A 231 -3.09 -6.90 -3.07
N PHE A 232 -3.75 -5.93 -3.67
CA PHE A 232 -3.42 -5.42 -5.00
C PHE A 232 -2.78 -4.04 -4.88
N GLN A 233 -2.01 -3.66 -5.87
CA GLN A 233 -1.36 -2.36 -5.89
C GLN A 233 -2.17 -1.34 -6.68
N CYS A 234 -2.20 -0.11 -6.18
CA CYS A 234 -2.66 1.06 -6.91
C CYS A 234 -1.52 2.05 -7.06
N LYS A 235 -1.25 2.47 -8.29
CA LYS A 235 -0.37 3.60 -8.57
C LYS A 235 -1.18 4.88 -8.45
N ILE A 236 -0.79 5.74 -7.52
CA ILE A 236 -1.39 7.06 -7.36
C ILE A 236 -0.41 8.14 -7.82
N VAL A 237 -0.95 9.23 -8.36
CA VAL A 237 -0.19 10.41 -8.81
C VAL A 237 -0.56 11.60 -7.96
N ILE A 238 0.46 12.33 -7.53
CA ILE A 238 0.37 13.47 -6.64
C ILE A 238 0.99 14.69 -7.34
N PRO A 239 0.21 15.73 -7.67
CA PRO A 239 0.74 17.00 -8.15
C PRO A 239 1.64 17.65 -7.09
N ASN A 240 2.82 18.08 -7.49
CA ASN A 240 3.81 18.67 -6.58
C ASN A 240 4.44 19.94 -7.16
N SER A 241 3.65 20.78 -7.83
CA SER A 241 4.13 22.02 -8.48
C SER A 241 4.84 22.98 -7.51
N ARG A 242 4.44 22.97 -6.23
CA ARG A 242 5.10 23.75 -5.18
C ARG A 242 6.39 23.11 -4.63
N ASN A 243 6.72 21.92 -5.06
CA ASN A 243 7.89 21.12 -4.62
C ASN A 243 7.99 20.98 -3.08
N LEU A 244 6.86 20.89 -2.38
CA LEU A 244 6.81 20.66 -0.93
C LEU A 244 7.15 19.21 -0.58
N LEU A 245 6.61 18.29 -1.35
CA LEU A 245 6.84 16.85 -1.14
C LEU A 245 8.15 16.41 -1.80
N ARG A 246 8.80 15.42 -1.21
CA ARG A 246 10.04 14.83 -1.73
C ARG A 246 9.89 13.31 -1.88
N PRO A 247 10.52 12.69 -2.89
CA PRO A 247 10.69 11.24 -2.91
C PRO A 247 11.30 10.75 -1.60
N GLY A 248 10.83 9.60 -1.11
CA GLY A 248 11.23 9.03 0.17
C GLY A 248 10.39 9.49 1.38
N MET A 249 9.60 10.56 1.26
CA MET A 249 8.69 10.96 2.34
C MET A 249 7.61 9.91 2.55
N TYR A 250 7.30 9.65 3.83
CA TYR A 250 6.22 8.78 4.25
C TYR A 250 4.90 9.54 4.28
N VAL A 251 3.89 8.97 3.67
CA VAL A 251 2.55 9.57 3.57
C VAL A 251 1.49 8.52 3.90
N THR A 252 0.41 8.98 4.49
CA THR A 252 -0.81 8.20 4.69
C THR A 252 -1.87 8.69 3.72
N THR A 253 -2.45 7.78 2.97
CA THR A 253 -3.57 8.07 2.09
C THR A 253 -4.86 7.58 2.71
N THR A 254 -5.85 8.44 2.78
CA THR A 254 -7.22 8.09 3.18
C THR A 254 -8.07 7.97 1.92
N ILE A 255 -8.73 6.84 1.81
CA ILE A 255 -9.49 6.43 0.64
C ILE A 255 -10.93 6.23 1.05
N GLY A 256 -11.81 7.09 0.59
CA GLY A 256 -13.26 6.94 0.79
C GLY A 256 -13.80 5.78 -0.04
N LEU A 257 -14.43 4.83 0.59
CA LEU A 257 -15.04 3.66 -0.04
C LEU A 257 -16.55 3.82 -0.27
N GLY A 258 -17.06 5.02 -0.02
CA GLY A 258 -18.48 5.34 -0.12
C GLY A 258 -19.25 5.14 1.18
N LYS A 259 -20.57 5.32 1.09
CA LYS A 259 -21.48 5.23 2.23
C LYS A 259 -22.02 3.81 2.38
N ALA A 260 -22.13 3.35 3.61
CA ALA A 260 -22.73 2.07 3.96
C ALA A 260 -23.61 2.21 5.20
N ASN A 261 -24.66 1.41 5.28
CA ASN A 261 -25.43 1.29 6.50
C ASN A 261 -24.73 0.33 7.45
N ALA A 262 -24.46 0.77 8.68
CA ALA A 262 -23.82 -0.01 9.73
C ALA A 262 -24.63 0.03 11.02
N LEU A 263 -24.52 -1.04 11.81
CA LEU A 263 -25.05 -1.09 13.16
C LEU A 263 -23.97 -0.62 14.13
N ILE A 264 -24.23 0.46 14.82
CA ILE A 264 -23.24 1.13 15.67
C ILE A 264 -23.72 1.11 17.12
N ILE A 265 -22.81 0.76 18.02
CA ILE A 265 -23.05 0.74 19.48
C ILE A 265 -21.90 1.42 20.21
N PRO A 266 -22.11 1.90 21.44
CA PRO A 266 -21.02 2.34 22.29
C PRO A 266 -19.99 1.22 22.49
N TYR A 267 -18.71 1.53 22.33
CA TYR A 267 -17.62 0.54 22.46
C TYR A 267 -17.64 -0.19 23.80
N GLN A 268 -18.07 0.49 24.86
CA GLN A 268 -18.20 -0.08 26.21
C GLN A 268 -19.24 -1.22 26.32
N ALA A 269 -20.19 -1.32 25.35
CA ALA A 269 -21.18 -2.40 25.32
C ALA A 269 -20.60 -3.74 24.81
N VAL A 270 -19.39 -3.70 24.23
CA VAL A 270 -18.71 -4.88 23.71
C VAL A 270 -17.90 -5.54 24.80
N GLU A 271 -18.12 -6.83 25.03
CA GLU A 271 -17.38 -7.65 25.96
C GLU A 271 -16.34 -8.52 25.25
N LYS A 272 -15.29 -8.85 25.98
CA LYS A 272 -14.26 -9.79 25.51
C LYS A 272 -14.42 -11.12 26.23
N LEU A 273 -14.41 -12.21 25.48
CA LEU A 273 -14.41 -13.54 26.07
C LEU A 273 -13.06 -13.79 26.77
N VAL A 274 -13.14 -14.17 28.04
CA VAL A 274 -11.93 -14.45 28.85
C VAL A 274 -11.20 -15.65 28.24
N GLY A 275 -9.91 -15.46 27.92
CA GLY A 275 -9.07 -16.50 27.33
C GLY A 275 -9.13 -16.59 25.79
N ALA A 276 -9.94 -15.79 25.12
CA ALA A 276 -10.04 -15.72 23.67
C ALA A 276 -9.99 -14.29 23.16
N ASN A 277 -9.84 -14.10 21.84
CA ASN A 277 -9.94 -12.79 21.20
C ASN A 277 -11.36 -12.45 20.75
N ASP A 278 -12.29 -13.38 20.95
CA ASP A 278 -13.67 -13.23 20.51
C ASP A 278 -14.38 -12.13 21.26
N ARG A 279 -15.21 -11.40 20.54
CA ARG A 279 -16.04 -10.31 21.06
C ARG A 279 -17.49 -10.72 21.02
N TYR A 280 -18.25 -10.24 21.99
CA TYR A 280 -19.69 -10.48 22.04
C TYR A 280 -20.42 -9.28 22.63
N VAL A 281 -21.70 -9.23 22.38
CA VAL A 281 -22.64 -8.30 22.99
C VAL A 281 -23.79 -9.08 23.58
N PHE A 282 -24.53 -8.45 24.51
CA PHE A 282 -25.78 -8.99 24.97
C PHE A 282 -26.95 -8.28 24.28
N VAL A 283 -27.86 -9.07 23.72
CA VAL A 283 -29.14 -8.60 23.18
C VAL A 283 -30.25 -9.04 24.12
N VAL A 284 -31.37 -8.30 24.17
CA VAL A 284 -32.54 -8.70 24.96
C VAL A 284 -33.52 -9.41 24.04
N GLU A 285 -33.81 -10.66 24.36
CA GLU A 285 -34.79 -11.50 23.67
C GLU A 285 -35.73 -12.10 24.73
N ASP A 286 -37.02 -11.88 24.60
CA ASP A 286 -38.07 -12.33 25.55
C ASP A 286 -37.78 -12.01 27.04
N GLY A 287 -37.21 -10.81 27.31
CA GLY A 287 -36.85 -10.37 28.65
C GLY A 287 -35.63 -11.06 29.26
N ARG A 288 -34.83 -11.74 28.45
CA ARG A 288 -33.58 -12.42 28.84
C ARG A 288 -32.39 -11.89 28.04
N ALA A 289 -31.23 -11.88 28.66
CA ALA A 289 -29.99 -11.55 27.99
C ALA A 289 -29.47 -12.74 27.17
N LYS A 290 -29.32 -12.54 25.87
CA LYS A 290 -28.73 -13.52 24.95
C LYS A 290 -27.37 -13.01 24.49
N ARG A 291 -26.34 -13.84 24.65
CA ARG A 291 -24.99 -13.53 24.20
C ARG A 291 -24.85 -13.81 22.73
N VAL A 292 -24.46 -12.80 21.95
CA VAL A 292 -24.24 -12.90 20.50
C VAL A 292 -22.82 -12.52 20.18
N ALA A 293 -22.11 -13.41 19.49
CA ALA A 293 -20.76 -13.17 18.99
C ALA A 293 -20.79 -12.09 17.90
N VAL A 294 -19.83 -11.14 17.94
CA VAL A 294 -19.75 -10.04 17.00
C VAL A 294 -18.33 -9.87 16.47
N THR A 295 -18.23 -9.51 15.21
CA THR A 295 -17.00 -8.97 14.63
C THR A 295 -17.05 -7.44 14.70
N LEU A 296 -15.95 -6.83 15.12
CA LEU A 296 -15.85 -5.38 15.19
C LEU A 296 -15.47 -4.80 13.83
N GLY A 297 -16.20 -3.78 13.40
CA GLY A 297 -15.91 -3.00 12.21
C GLY A 297 -15.18 -1.70 12.51
N GLN A 298 -15.56 -0.64 11.82
CA GLN A 298 -14.96 0.69 11.96
C GLN A 298 -15.30 1.33 13.31
N ARG A 299 -14.30 2.00 13.91
CA ARG A 299 -14.47 2.72 15.18
C ARG A 299 -14.73 4.20 14.93
N PHE A 300 -15.67 4.78 15.68
CA PHE A 300 -16.06 6.19 15.63
C PHE A 300 -15.99 6.77 17.04
N ASP A 301 -14.91 7.39 17.42
CA ASP A 301 -14.64 7.93 18.75
C ASP A 301 -14.97 6.94 19.87
N GLN A 302 -16.17 7.08 20.51
CA GLN A 302 -16.66 6.21 21.58
C GLN A 302 -17.54 5.07 21.07
N ASP A 303 -17.94 5.09 19.83
CA ASP A 303 -18.80 4.10 19.19
C ASP A 303 -18.01 3.13 18.31
N ILE A 304 -18.61 1.97 18.04
CA ILE A 304 -18.01 0.95 17.14
C ILE A 304 -19.09 0.27 16.31
N GLU A 305 -18.76 -0.02 15.08
CA GLU A 305 -19.55 -0.88 14.20
C GLU A 305 -19.47 -2.33 14.67
N ILE A 306 -20.62 -2.99 14.72
CA ILE A 306 -20.72 -4.43 14.97
C ILE A 306 -21.25 -5.14 13.73
N ILE A 307 -20.68 -6.28 13.43
CA ILE A 307 -21.05 -7.14 12.31
C ILE A 307 -21.40 -8.50 12.89
N ALA A 308 -22.66 -8.88 12.82
CA ALA A 308 -23.15 -10.20 13.24
C ALA A 308 -24.38 -10.57 12.40
N PRO A 309 -24.44 -11.77 11.80
CA PRO A 309 -25.60 -12.20 11.01
C PRO A 309 -26.88 -12.31 11.83
N GLU A 310 -26.75 -12.56 13.13
CA GLU A 310 -27.87 -12.75 14.05
C GLU A 310 -28.48 -11.43 14.56
N ILE A 311 -27.79 -10.30 14.35
CA ILE A 311 -28.26 -9.00 14.84
C ILE A 311 -28.88 -8.23 13.68
N VAL A 312 -30.18 -8.03 13.73
CA VAL A 312 -30.93 -7.26 12.76
C VAL A 312 -31.34 -5.89 13.32
N PRO A 313 -31.60 -4.90 12.46
CA PRO A 313 -32.15 -3.62 12.89
C PRO A 313 -33.41 -3.77 13.75
N GLY A 314 -33.50 -3.01 14.83
CA GLY A 314 -34.63 -3.07 15.79
C GLY A 314 -34.36 -3.91 17.03
N VAL A 315 -33.29 -4.68 17.08
CA VAL A 315 -32.89 -5.46 18.27
C VAL A 315 -32.39 -4.52 19.39
N GLU A 316 -32.76 -4.82 20.63
CA GLU A 316 -32.25 -4.11 21.80
C GLU A 316 -30.92 -4.70 22.26
N VAL A 317 -29.87 -3.88 22.26
CA VAL A 317 -28.53 -4.25 22.75
C VAL A 317 -28.30 -3.63 24.13
N VAL A 318 -27.74 -4.40 25.04
CA VAL A 318 -27.35 -3.93 26.37
C VAL A 318 -26.14 -3.02 26.27
N THR A 319 -26.27 -1.80 26.76
CA THR A 319 -25.19 -0.79 26.76
C THR A 319 -24.59 -0.54 28.14
N THR A 320 -25.29 -0.90 29.19
CA THR A 320 -24.82 -0.76 30.59
C THR A 320 -25.32 -1.92 31.42
N GLY A 321 -24.48 -2.44 32.32
CA GLY A 321 -24.79 -3.59 33.16
C GLY A 321 -24.35 -4.95 32.62
N GLN A 322 -23.77 -4.97 31.43
CA GLN A 322 -23.34 -6.18 30.71
C GLN A 322 -22.35 -7.07 31.48
N HIS A 323 -21.47 -6.50 32.29
CA HIS A 323 -20.47 -7.27 33.07
C HIS A 323 -21.06 -8.23 34.10
N LYS A 324 -22.35 -8.05 34.46
CA LYS A 324 -23.07 -8.89 35.41
C LYS A 324 -23.87 -10.00 34.73
N LEU A 325 -24.00 -9.93 33.43
CA LEU A 325 -24.86 -10.81 32.66
C LEU A 325 -24.19 -12.16 32.37
N VAL A 326 -25.01 -13.16 32.43
CA VAL A 326 -24.73 -14.52 31.93
C VAL A 326 -25.79 -14.82 30.89
N ASP A 327 -25.44 -15.65 29.93
CA ASP A 327 -26.36 -16.05 28.86
C ASP A 327 -27.67 -16.65 29.46
N GLY A 328 -28.80 -16.18 28.99
CA GLY A 328 -30.15 -16.62 29.46
C GLY A 328 -30.65 -15.95 30.75
N VAL A 329 -29.85 -15.09 31.41
CA VAL A 329 -30.31 -14.42 32.67
C VAL A 329 -31.45 -13.45 32.37
N LYS A 330 -32.43 -13.38 33.27
CA LYS A 330 -33.54 -12.45 33.17
C LYS A 330 -33.07 -11.02 33.41
N VAL A 331 -33.54 -10.08 32.60
CA VAL A 331 -33.12 -8.68 32.68
C VAL A 331 -34.34 -7.77 32.89
N ASN A 332 -34.13 -6.71 33.66
CA ASN A 332 -35.05 -5.60 33.78
C ASN A 332 -34.43 -4.35 33.17
N ILE A 333 -35.09 -3.82 32.14
CA ILE A 333 -34.59 -2.63 31.41
C ILE A 333 -34.93 -1.39 32.22
N VAL A 334 -33.88 -0.68 32.62
CA VAL A 334 -33.99 0.59 33.33
C VAL A 334 -33.72 1.72 32.33
N LYS A 335 -34.61 2.69 32.28
CA LYS A 335 -34.52 3.86 31.41
C LYS A 335 -33.39 4.81 31.81
#